data_48fb35c832b1972e4a739a8eaf1c118b
#
_entry.id   48fb35c832b1972e4a739a8eaf1c118b
#
_cell.length_a   1.000
_cell.length_b   1.000
_cell.length_c   1.000
_cell.angle_alpha   90.00
_cell.angle_beta   90.00
_cell.angle_gamma   90.00
#
_symmetry.space_group_name_H-M   'P 1'
#
loop_
_entity.id
_entity.type
_entity.pdbx_description
1 polymer ?
#
loop_
_entity_poly.entity_id
_entity_poly.type
_entity_poly.pdbx_seq_one_letter_code
_entity_poly.pdbx_strand_id
1 'polypeptide(L)'
;GIFGYRRHRKVLAALKKLGFADVRNSAEGAALATEEYVRLLSSGTMNNIITTACPAIINLIEIHYPDLIPYVAPVMIPSGIHAKMIRDEYEDDVKVVFAGPCVAEKDKKRRIKPDAVLSFEEIRSWLAEEGIDIDACLPADDDVDYLGGNLRYALSGGLLTAVGSREKATGVEDTYRKLYASGVADCIEVCESLRTGQINHCFIELNACHGGCINGPLSTKDVSGFMIKMELEDFLPAGSADSIWLNTNRMRIGADRTFSDRSVKEAVPTEEQLREILRKTGKNRPDQELNCGACGYSTCREKAIAVFRKKAEVDMCIPYLHQRASSLAHLIMETAPNAILILDEELKILDCSAAVTSLFGQKPQDVRDHILDEFMDTADVREVFRTHVSVQGQRKMDPEKNLVLFQNIAYIPESNYVIMTIIDVTEEERHSEEEQRKRGETIALAQKVIRRQMMVAQQIAGLLGETTAETQTALTRLCSMFATDEENLLAEKIENSMPDGGGQ
;
A
#
# COMPACT_ATOMS: atom_id res chain seq x y z
N GLY A 1 18.33 -23.10 -12.95
CA GLY A 1 17.44 -21.95 -13.16
C GLY A 1 16.21 -22.30 -14.01
N ILE A 2 15.46 -21.28 -14.45
CA ILE A 2 14.20 -21.43 -15.21
C ILE A 2 14.33 -22.29 -16.49
N PHE A 3 15.50 -22.29 -17.10
CA PHE A 3 15.76 -23.07 -18.31
C PHE A 3 16.33 -24.47 -18.03
N GLY A 4 16.79 -24.74 -16.80
CA GLY A 4 17.53 -25.97 -16.44
C GLY A 4 18.97 -25.97 -16.97
N TYR A 5 19.91 -26.41 -16.14
CA TYR A 5 21.33 -26.45 -16.56
C TYR A 5 21.61 -27.45 -17.69
N ARG A 6 20.88 -28.55 -17.72
CA ARG A 6 21.03 -29.59 -18.77
C ARG A 6 20.67 -29.11 -20.19
N ARG A 7 19.89 -28.02 -20.29
CA ARG A 7 19.49 -27.41 -21.57
C ARG A 7 20.32 -26.19 -21.97
N HIS A 8 21.40 -25.88 -21.24
CA HIS A 8 22.16 -24.63 -21.47
C HIS A 8 22.56 -24.47 -22.97
N ARG A 9 23.06 -25.53 -23.64
CA ARG A 9 23.46 -25.45 -25.06
C ARG A 9 22.28 -25.17 -26.01
N LYS A 10 21.10 -25.64 -25.69
CA LYS A 10 19.87 -25.31 -26.44
C LYS A 10 19.42 -23.87 -26.20
N VAL A 11 19.58 -23.35 -24.95
CA VAL A 11 19.31 -21.97 -24.62
C VAL A 11 20.24 -21.03 -25.37
N LEU A 12 21.54 -21.34 -25.44
CA LEU A 12 22.49 -20.56 -26.24
C LEU A 12 22.07 -20.51 -27.72
N ALA A 13 21.67 -21.64 -28.30
CA ALA A 13 21.17 -21.68 -29.66
C ALA A 13 19.88 -20.88 -29.86
N ALA A 14 18.97 -20.94 -28.90
CA ALA A 14 17.72 -20.15 -28.94
C ALA A 14 18.01 -18.63 -28.87
N LEU A 15 18.96 -18.20 -28.04
CA LEU A 15 19.38 -16.79 -27.96
C LEU A 15 20.03 -16.32 -29.26
N LYS A 16 20.86 -17.15 -29.89
CA LYS A 16 21.42 -16.85 -31.24
C LYS A 16 20.31 -16.70 -32.30
N LYS A 17 19.26 -17.54 -32.25
CA LYS A 17 18.07 -17.37 -33.10
C LYS A 17 17.30 -16.07 -32.81
N LEU A 18 17.29 -15.62 -31.56
CA LEU A 18 16.67 -14.36 -31.16
C LEU A 18 17.42 -13.12 -31.72
N GLY A 19 18.59 -13.32 -32.29
CA GLY A 19 19.36 -12.25 -32.95
C GLY A 19 20.61 -11.81 -32.21
N PHE A 20 20.98 -12.46 -31.10
CA PHE A 20 22.27 -12.19 -30.46
C PHE A 20 23.41 -12.71 -31.35
N ALA A 21 24.40 -11.83 -31.65
CA ALA A 21 25.56 -12.19 -32.48
C ALA A 21 26.41 -13.25 -31.79
N ASP A 22 26.59 -13.12 -30.48
CA ASP A 22 27.26 -14.11 -29.65
C ASP A 22 26.59 -14.22 -28.27
N VAL A 23 26.76 -15.36 -27.61
CA VAL A 23 26.20 -15.65 -26.27
C VAL A 23 27.27 -16.36 -25.46
N ARG A 24 27.70 -15.73 -24.37
CA ARG A 24 28.81 -16.19 -23.53
C ARG A 24 28.36 -16.45 -22.09
N ASN A 25 29.07 -17.33 -21.42
CA ASN A 25 28.78 -17.65 -20.02
C ASN A 25 29.37 -16.59 -19.08
N SER A 26 28.55 -15.99 -18.19
CA SER A 26 29.00 -14.97 -17.25
C SER A 26 30.06 -15.45 -16.23
N ALA A 27 30.27 -16.77 -16.11
CA ALA A 27 31.35 -17.32 -15.29
C ALA A 27 32.76 -16.97 -15.81
N GLU A 28 32.92 -16.53 -17.07
CA GLU A 28 34.17 -15.94 -17.56
C GLU A 28 34.55 -14.70 -16.77
N GLY A 29 33.58 -13.78 -16.55
CA GLY A 29 33.79 -12.61 -15.71
C GLY A 29 34.07 -12.98 -14.25
N ALA A 30 33.45 -14.06 -13.76
CA ALA A 30 33.74 -14.58 -12.42
C ALA A 30 35.17 -15.16 -12.31
N ALA A 31 35.65 -15.84 -13.34
CA ALA A 31 37.01 -16.35 -13.39
C ALA A 31 38.06 -15.22 -13.29
N LEU A 32 37.84 -14.13 -14.06
CA LEU A 32 38.70 -12.95 -13.99
C LEU A 32 38.65 -12.27 -12.61
N ALA A 33 37.47 -12.18 -11.99
CA ALA A 33 37.33 -11.67 -10.62
C ALA A 33 38.09 -12.56 -9.63
N THR A 34 38.05 -13.90 -9.78
CA THR A 34 38.79 -14.84 -8.95
C THR A 34 40.31 -14.58 -9.00
N GLU A 35 40.87 -14.33 -10.20
CA GLU A 35 42.28 -14.01 -10.33
C GLU A 35 42.64 -12.71 -9.60
N GLU A 36 41.79 -11.68 -9.65
CA GLU A 36 42.04 -10.42 -8.96
C GLU A 36 41.94 -10.62 -7.41
N TYR A 37 41.03 -11.44 -6.90
CA TYR A 37 40.99 -11.76 -5.49
C TYR A 37 42.22 -12.53 -5.04
N VAL A 38 42.69 -13.52 -5.80
CA VAL A 38 43.93 -14.26 -5.48
C VAL A 38 45.13 -13.30 -5.45
N ARG A 39 45.22 -12.38 -6.40
CA ARG A 39 46.31 -11.35 -6.39
C ARG A 39 46.19 -10.46 -5.13
N LEU A 40 44.98 -10.03 -4.77
CA LEU A 40 44.76 -9.19 -3.62
C LEU A 40 45.16 -9.90 -2.32
N LEU A 41 44.72 -11.16 -2.18
CA LEU A 41 45.06 -12.02 -1.03
C LEU A 41 46.61 -12.21 -0.93
N SER A 42 47.27 -12.50 -2.05
CA SER A 42 48.73 -12.63 -2.11
C SER A 42 49.47 -11.36 -1.72
N SER A 43 48.89 -10.19 -1.93
CA SER A 43 49.51 -8.90 -1.61
C SER A 43 49.53 -8.60 -0.10
N GLY A 44 48.61 -9.18 0.69
CA GLY A 44 48.50 -8.93 2.11
C GLY A 44 48.24 -7.47 2.52
N THR A 45 47.82 -6.63 1.58
CA THR A 45 47.70 -5.18 1.81
C THR A 45 46.50 -4.73 2.62
N MET A 46 45.48 -5.58 2.74
CA MET A 46 44.24 -5.27 3.45
C MET A 46 44.08 -6.19 4.67
N ASN A 47 43.62 -5.67 5.81
CA ASN A 47 43.37 -6.49 7.01
C ASN A 47 42.11 -7.35 6.85
N ASN A 48 41.00 -6.76 6.38
CA ASN A 48 39.80 -7.49 5.99
C ASN A 48 39.52 -7.21 4.52
N ILE A 49 38.94 -8.18 3.83
CA ILE A 49 38.58 -8.06 2.42
C ILE A 49 37.14 -8.48 2.24
N ILE A 50 36.26 -7.54 1.92
CA ILE A 50 34.87 -7.79 1.54
C ILE A 50 34.79 -7.93 0.03
N THR A 51 34.25 -9.04 -0.47
CA THR A 51 34.10 -9.27 -1.91
C THR A 51 33.01 -8.38 -2.54
N THR A 52 33.11 -8.17 -3.84
CA THR A 52 32.23 -7.24 -4.59
C THR A 52 31.24 -7.93 -5.52
N ALA A 53 31.13 -9.25 -5.46
CA ALA A 53 30.28 -10.00 -6.39
C ALA A 53 28.77 -9.64 -6.26
N CYS A 54 28.32 -9.23 -5.07
CA CYS A 54 26.95 -8.84 -4.84
C CYS A 54 26.75 -7.30 -4.92
N PRO A 55 26.11 -6.79 -5.98
CA PRO A 55 25.91 -5.34 -6.13
C PRO A 55 24.98 -4.73 -5.09
N ALA A 56 24.05 -5.50 -4.52
CA ALA A 56 23.18 -5.02 -3.45
C ALA A 56 23.96 -4.76 -2.15
N ILE A 57 24.91 -5.63 -1.82
CA ILE A 57 25.80 -5.46 -0.65
C ILE A 57 26.71 -4.25 -0.85
N ILE A 58 27.25 -4.03 -2.03
CA ILE A 58 28.04 -2.82 -2.30
C ILE A 58 27.20 -1.56 -2.06
N ASN A 59 25.96 -1.52 -2.55
CA ASN A 59 25.05 -0.41 -2.26
C ASN A 59 24.76 -0.28 -0.74
N LEU A 60 24.59 -1.39 -0.02
CA LEU A 60 24.41 -1.39 1.44
C LEU A 60 25.62 -0.73 2.13
N ILE A 61 26.83 -1.11 1.73
CA ILE A 61 28.08 -0.57 2.33
C ILE A 61 28.22 0.91 1.98
N GLU A 62 28.12 1.29 0.70
CA GLU A 62 28.30 2.68 0.27
C GLU A 62 27.26 3.64 0.90
N ILE A 63 26.05 3.17 1.23
CA ILE A 63 24.95 4.00 1.73
C ILE A 63 24.87 3.97 3.26
N HIS A 64 25.01 2.79 3.88
CA HIS A 64 24.72 2.60 5.30
C HIS A 64 25.97 2.32 6.15
N TYR A 65 27.06 1.83 5.55
CA TYR A 65 28.32 1.47 6.21
C TYR A 65 29.55 2.07 5.51
N PRO A 66 29.58 3.36 5.21
CA PRO A 66 30.68 3.97 4.44
C PRO A 66 32.04 3.84 5.13
N ASP A 67 32.06 3.67 6.43
CA ASP A 67 33.24 3.37 7.23
C ASP A 67 33.88 2.01 6.92
N LEU A 68 33.14 1.08 6.31
CA LEU A 68 33.67 -0.21 5.84
C LEU A 68 34.22 -0.19 4.40
N ILE A 69 34.09 0.91 3.67
CA ILE A 69 34.62 1.04 2.29
C ILE A 69 36.13 0.67 2.21
N PRO A 70 36.98 1.00 3.20
CA PRO A 70 38.38 0.58 3.17
C PRO A 70 38.62 -0.94 3.17
N TYR A 71 37.61 -1.72 3.57
CA TYR A 71 37.67 -3.19 3.55
C TYR A 71 37.06 -3.80 2.27
N VAL A 72 36.40 -3.01 1.43
CA VAL A 72 35.84 -3.50 0.16
C VAL A 72 36.97 -3.71 -0.85
N ALA A 73 37.05 -4.91 -1.41
CA ALA A 73 38.03 -5.24 -2.43
C ALA A 73 37.92 -4.26 -3.62
N PRO A 74 39.00 -3.68 -4.10
CA PRO A 74 38.96 -2.78 -5.26
C PRO A 74 38.73 -3.54 -6.57
N VAL A 75 37.83 -4.49 -6.59
CA VAL A 75 37.52 -5.37 -7.72
C VAL A 75 36.12 -5.07 -8.24
N MET A 76 35.98 -4.96 -9.56
CA MET A 76 34.65 -4.83 -10.20
C MET A 76 33.80 -6.06 -9.99
N ILE A 77 32.49 -5.88 -10.07
CA ILE A 77 31.53 -7.01 -10.11
C ILE A 77 31.78 -7.88 -11.35
N PRO A 78 31.57 -9.20 -11.26
CA PRO A 78 31.84 -10.11 -12.38
C PRO A 78 31.16 -9.74 -13.69
N SER A 79 29.89 -9.28 -13.67
CA SER A 79 29.16 -8.83 -14.85
C SER A 79 29.81 -7.59 -15.53
N GLY A 80 30.37 -6.69 -14.72
CA GLY A 80 31.09 -5.52 -15.20
C GLY A 80 32.43 -5.89 -15.86
N ILE A 81 33.17 -6.79 -15.21
CA ILE A 81 34.43 -7.35 -15.76
C ILE A 81 34.14 -8.02 -17.09
N HIS A 82 33.12 -8.88 -17.14
CA HIS A 82 32.76 -9.61 -18.35
C HIS A 82 32.33 -8.67 -19.49
N ALA A 83 31.50 -7.67 -19.19
CA ALA A 83 31.09 -6.67 -20.18
C ALA A 83 32.28 -5.89 -20.74
N LYS A 84 33.26 -5.56 -19.88
CA LYS A 84 34.49 -4.91 -20.31
C LYS A 84 35.32 -5.85 -21.18
N MET A 85 35.49 -7.10 -20.79
CA MET A 85 36.22 -8.10 -21.56
C MET A 85 35.63 -8.28 -22.97
N ILE A 86 34.30 -8.36 -23.08
CA ILE A 86 33.64 -8.48 -24.37
C ILE A 86 33.88 -7.25 -25.23
N ARG A 87 33.79 -6.02 -24.67
CA ARG A 87 34.10 -4.80 -25.45
C ARG A 87 35.54 -4.70 -25.88
N ASP A 88 36.47 -5.09 -25.02
CA ASP A 88 37.90 -5.12 -25.37
C ASP A 88 38.19 -6.13 -26.50
N GLU A 89 37.42 -7.20 -26.62
CA GLU A 89 37.57 -8.23 -27.66
C GLU A 89 36.88 -7.82 -28.99
N TYR A 90 35.71 -7.16 -28.91
CA TYR A 90 34.89 -6.82 -30.10
C TYR A 90 34.93 -5.33 -30.47
N GLU A 91 35.94 -4.58 -30.01
CA GLU A 91 36.18 -3.17 -30.38
C GLU A 91 34.99 -2.24 -30.00
N ASP A 92 34.78 -2.00 -28.74
CA ASP A 92 33.85 -0.99 -28.12
C ASP A 92 32.47 -0.75 -28.75
N ASP A 93 32.20 -1.20 -29.99
CA ASP A 93 30.94 -0.94 -30.71
C ASP A 93 29.86 -2.01 -30.41
N VAL A 94 30.20 -3.02 -29.64
CA VAL A 94 29.29 -4.13 -29.27
C VAL A 94 28.39 -3.72 -28.11
N LYS A 95 27.12 -4.05 -28.23
CA LYS A 95 26.14 -3.92 -27.12
C LYS A 95 26.08 -5.20 -26.29
N VAL A 96 26.35 -5.06 -25.01
CA VAL A 96 26.39 -6.18 -24.07
C VAL A 96 25.10 -6.23 -23.27
N VAL A 97 24.40 -7.36 -23.36
CA VAL A 97 23.20 -7.65 -22.58
C VAL A 97 23.54 -8.72 -21.54
N PHE A 98 23.31 -8.41 -20.27
CA PHE A 98 23.47 -9.36 -19.19
C PHE A 98 22.13 -10.04 -18.86
N ALA A 99 22.10 -11.36 -18.85
CA ALA A 99 20.95 -12.14 -18.43
C ALA A 99 21.17 -12.73 -17.04
N GLY A 100 20.29 -12.42 -16.08
CA GLY A 100 20.48 -12.93 -14.73
C GLY A 100 19.34 -12.66 -13.75
N PRO A 101 19.39 -13.30 -12.56
CA PRO A 101 18.32 -13.25 -11.57
C PRO A 101 18.38 -12.03 -10.64
N CYS A 102 19.27 -11.07 -10.90
CA CYS A 102 19.59 -10.01 -9.96
C CYS A 102 18.95 -8.67 -10.34
N VAL A 103 18.02 -8.16 -9.50
CA VAL A 103 17.43 -6.82 -9.68
C VAL A 103 18.45 -5.70 -9.50
N ALA A 104 19.45 -5.89 -8.63
CA ALA A 104 20.48 -4.86 -8.39
C ALA A 104 21.43 -4.65 -9.58
N GLU A 105 21.51 -5.59 -10.52
CA GLU A 105 22.22 -5.40 -11.78
C GLU A 105 21.52 -4.39 -12.70
N LYS A 106 20.21 -4.18 -12.56
CA LYS A 106 19.44 -3.18 -13.33
C LYS A 106 19.74 -1.72 -12.88
N ASP A 107 20.58 -1.51 -11.86
CA ASP A 107 20.91 -0.16 -11.39
C ASP A 107 21.64 0.66 -12.46
N LYS A 108 20.98 1.73 -12.94
CA LYS A 108 21.51 2.62 -14.00
C LYS A 108 22.67 3.51 -13.55
N LYS A 109 22.94 3.65 -12.26
CA LYS A 109 23.94 4.57 -11.70
C LYS A 109 25.38 4.05 -11.78
N ARG A 110 25.61 2.82 -12.23
CA ARG A 110 26.95 2.23 -12.35
C ARG A 110 27.67 2.72 -13.58
N ARG A 111 28.97 3.04 -13.42
CA ARG A 111 29.81 3.53 -14.51
C ARG A 111 30.18 2.47 -15.56
N ILE A 112 30.52 1.26 -15.07
CA ILE A 112 30.88 0.11 -15.93
C ILE A 112 29.81 -0.96 -15.71
N LYS A 113 29.05 -1.22 -16.75
CA LYS A 113 27.89 -2.14 -16.72
C LYS A 113 27.59 -2.66 -18.11
N PRO A 114 26.84 -3.75 -18.23
CA PRO A 114 26.16 -4.12 -19.46
C PRO A 114 25.25 -2.99 -19.96
N ASP A 115 25.02 -2.90 -21.26
CA ASP A 115 24.10 -1.90 -21.84
C ASP A 115 22.65 -2.16 -21.44
N ALA A 116 22.28 -3.44 -21.32
CA ALA A 116 20.98 -3.86 -20.80
C ALA A 116 21.12 -5.05 -19.84
N VAL A 117 20.15 -5.19 -18.94
CA VAL A 117 20.05 -6.31 -18.02
C VAL A 117 18.64 -6.90 -18.13
N LEU A 118 18.56 -8.16 -18.48
CA LEU A 118 17.31 -8.92 -18.60
C LEU A 118 17.24 -10.01 -17.53
N SER A 119 16.06 -10.22 -16.98
CA SER A 119 15.77 -11.40 -16.18
C SER A 119 15.58 -12.62 -17.09
N PHE A 120 15.71 -13.80 -16.54
CA PHE A 120 15.41 -15.03 -17.28
C PHE A 120 13.95 -15.12 -17.72
N GLU A 121 13.04 -14.51 -16.98
CA GLU A 121 11.62 -14.45 -17.31
C GLU A 121 11.36 -13.53 -18.52
N GLU A 122 12.01 -12.36 -18.54
CA GLU A 122 11.92 -11.44 -19.70
C GLU A 122 12.44 -12.13 -20.98
N ILE A 123 13.51 -12.90 -20.86
CA ILE A 123 14.04 -13.68 -21.99
C ILE A 123 13.06 -14.80 -22.40
N ARG A 124 12.45 -15.48 -21.44
CA ARG A 124 11.46 -16.53 -21.73
C ARG A 124 10.25 -15.97 -22.48
N SER A 125 9.75 -14.81 -22.02
CA SER A 125 8.63 -14.13 -22.67
C SER A 125 8.99 -13.71 -24.10
N TRP A 126 10.19 -13.14 -24.29
CA TRP A 126 10.65 -12.71 -25.61
C TRP A 126 10.82 -13.88 -26.57
N LEU A 127 11.40 -15.00 -26.12
CA LEU A 127 11.48 -16.24 -26.93
C LEU A 127 10.10 -16.76 -27.35
N ALA A 128 9.12 -16.68 -26.43
CA ALA A 128 7.75 -17.09 -26.70
C ALA A 128 7.05 -16.16 -27.72
N GLU A 129 7.25 -14.86 -27.61
CA GLU A 129 6.73 -13.86 -28.56
C GLU A 129 7.26 -14.07 -29.98
N GLU A 130 8.55 -14.44 -30.11
CA GLU A 130 9.19 -14.75 -31.39
C GLU A 130 8.94 -16.19 -31.87
N GLY A 131 8.16 -16.97 -31.11
CA GLY A 131 7.84 -18.38 -31.48
C GLY A 131 9.04 -19.32 -31.42
N ILE A 132 10.07 -19.01 -30.64
CA ILE A 132 11.29 -19.83 -30.54
C ILE A 132 11.11 -20.84 -29.41
N ASP A 133 10.97 -22.11 -29.79
CA ASP A 133 10.98 -23.27 -28.88
C ASP A 133 12.42 -23.69 -28.58
N ILE A 134 12.83 -23.61 -27.32
CA ILE A 134 14.15 -24.01 -26.83
C ILE A 134 14.37 -25.51 -27.07
N ASP A 135 13.36 -26.34 -26.84
CA ASP A 135 13.50 -27.81 -26.97
C ASP A 135 13.66 -28.28 -28.43
N ALA A 136 13.16 -27.46 -29.37
CA ALA A 136 13.34 -27.68 -30.81
C ALA A 136 14.70 -27.15 -31.35
N CYS A 137 15.48 -26.45 -30.53
CA CYS A 137 16.79 -25.98 -30.95
C CYS A 137 17.85 -27.09 -30.93
N LEU A 138 18.69 -27.11 -31.94
CA LEU A 138 19.91 -27.94 -31.92
C LEU A 138 20.88 -27.35 -30.89
N PRO A 139 21.55 -28.21 -30.08
CA PRO A 139 22.52 -27.71 -29.09
C PRO A 139 23.65 -26.95 -29.79
N ALA A 140 23.97 -25.75 -29.25
CA ALA A 140 25.15 -25.00 -29.68
C ALA A 140 26.43 -25.69 -29.22
N ASP A 141 27.53 -25.45 -29.91
CA ASP A 141 28.86 -25.81 -29.43
C ASP A 141 29.21 -24.83 -28.30
N ASP A 142 29.35 -25.35 -27.11
CA ASP A 142 29.77 -24.61 -25.93
C ASP A 142 30.60 -25.52 -25.03
N ASP A 143 31.82 -25.13 -24.76
CA ASP A 143 32.71 -25.83 -23.86
C ASP A 143 32.74 -25.05 -22.52
N VAL A 144 31.87 -25.46 -21.58
CA VAL A 144 31.82 -24.85 -20.23
C VAL A 144 32.80 -25.48 -19.26
N ASP A 145 33.51 -26.52 -19.65
CA ASP A 145 34.42 -27.26 -18.75
C ASP A 145 35.59 -26.37 -18.30
N TYR A 146 36.00 -25.40 -19.14
CA TYR A 146 37.05 -24.45 -18.81
C TYR A 146 36.66 -23.43 -17.72
N LEU A 147 35.37 -23.26 -17.44
CA LEU A 147 34.88 -22.31 -16.43
C LEU A 147 34.97 -22.85 -15.01
N GLY A 148 35.00 -24.17 -14.85
CA GLY A 148 35.27 -24.88 -13.60
C GLY A 148 34.46 -24.40 -12.41
N GLY A 149 35.17 -24.17 -11.30
CA GLY A 149 34.61 -23.72 -10.02
C GLY A 149 33.93 -22.35 -10.09
N ASN A 150 34.20 -21.52 -11.12
CA ASN A 150 33.62 -20.18 -11.22
C ASN A 150 32.11 -20.17 -11.52
N LEU A 151 31.54 -21.28 -12.01
CA LEU A 151 30.10 -21.46 -12.11
C LEU A 151 29.41 -21.43 -10.74
N ARG A 152 30.12 -21.68 -9.63
CA ARG A 152 29.60 -21.64 -8.25
C ARG A 152 29.32 -20.24 -7.71
N TYR A 153 29.75 -19.17 -8.41
CA TYR A 153 29.51 -17.78 -7.97
C TYR A 153 28.01 -17.47 -7.74
N ALA A 154 27.12 -18.24 -8.37
CA ALA A 154 25.68 -18.12 -8.14
C ALA A 154 25.20 -18.64 -6.77
N LEU A 155 26.04 -19.43 -6.06
CA LEU A 155 25.77 -19.99 -4.75
C LEU A 155 26.43 -19.17 -3.65
N SER A 156 25.85 -19.15 -2.47
CA SER A 156 26.49 -18.59 -1.27
C SER A 156 27.70 -19.43 -0.88
N GLY A 157 28.86 -18.79 -0.64
CA GLY A 157 30.14 -19.42 -0.42
C GLY A 157 30.83 -19.92 -1.69
N GLY A 158 30.19 -19.74 -2.85
CA GLY A 158 30.72 -20.20 -4.14
C GLY A 158 31.94 -19.44 -4.62
N LEU A 159 31.98 -18.12 -4.37
CA LEU A 159 33.16 -17.31 -4.64
C LEU A 159 34.34 -17.75 -3.78
N LEU A 160 34.14 -17.93 -2.49
CA LEU A 160 35.21 -18.40 -1.59
C LEU A 160 35.76 -19.78 -2.02
N THR A 161 34.87 -20.67 -2.50
CA THR A 161 35.25 -21.97 -3.03
C THR A 161 36.11 -21.86 -4.28
N ALA A 162 35.73 -20.98 -5.23
CA ALA A 162 36.47 -20.76 -6.46
C ALA A 162 37.85 -20.16 -6.18
N VAL A 163 37.94 -19.13 -5.32
CA VAL A 163 39.19 -18.49 -4.92
C VAL A 163 40.10 -19.49 -4.21
N GLY A 164 39.56 -20.28 -3.24
CA GLY A 164 40.35 -21.29 -2.53
C GLY A 164 40.88 -22.40 -3.43
N SER A 165 40.14 -22.80 -4.47
CA SER A 165 40.61 -23.75 -5.47
C SER A 165 41.75 -23.13 -6.30
N ARG A 166 41.64 -21.85 -6.65
CA ARG A 166 42.67 -21.16 -7.42
C ARG A 166 43.95 -20.90 -6.59
N GLU A 167 43.82 -20.52 -5.29
CA GLU A 167 44.94 -20.39 -4.37
C GLU A 167 45.75 -21.70 -4.33
N LYS A 168 45.07 -22.84 -4.16
CA LYS A 168 45.72 -24.16 -4.15
C LYS A 168 46.45 -24.44 -5.47
N ALA A 169 45.83 -24.15 -6.61
CA ALA A 169 46.40 -24.39 -7.93
C ALA A 169 47.61 -23.50 -8.20
N THR A 170 47.70 -22.29 -7.62
CA THR A 170 48.78 -21.32 -7.81
C THR A 170 49.83 -21.38 -6.71
N GLY A 171 49.62 -22.19 -5.65
CA GLY A 171 50.51 -22.29 -4.52
C GLY A 171 50.53 -21.03 -3.60
N VAL A 172 49.49 -20.20 -3.69
CA VAL A 172 49.34 -19.03 -2.81
C VAL A 172 48.98 -19.50 -1.40
N GLU A 173 49.70 -19.01 -0.39
CA GLU A 173 49.42 -19.35 0.99
C GLU A 173 48.14 -18.64 1.48
N ASP A 174 47.19 -19.44 1.99
CA ASP A 174 45.91 -18.96 2.53
C ASP A 174 46.12 -18.46 3.98
N THR A 175 46.26 -17.16 4.13
CA THR A 175 46.47 -16.53 5.45
C THR A 175 45.20 -15.96 6.04
N TYR A 176 44.14 -15.76 5.23
CA TYR A 176 42.89 -15.15 5.63
C TYR A 176 41.87 -16.20 6.10
N ARG A 177 41.14 -15.89 7.17
CA ARG A 177 39.97 -16.68 7.57
C ARG A 177 38.84 -16.44 6.58
N LYS A 178 38.25 -17.49 6.01
CA LYS A 178 37.14 -17.39 5.06
C LYS A 178 35.82 -17.36 5.79
N LEU A 179 35.03 -16.34 5.51
CA LEU A 179 33.68 -16.12 6.07
C LEU A 179 32.70 -15.81 4.94
N TYR A 180 31.52 -16.41 4.99
CA TYR A 180 30.43 -15.99 4.12
C TYR A 180 29.14 -15.78 4.92
N ALA A 181 28.30 -14.84 4.44
CA ALA A 181 26.95 -14.63 4.96
C ALA A 181 25.97 -14.44 3.81
N SER A 182 24.73 -14.89 3.99
CA SER A 182 23.70 -14.78 2.98
C SER A 182 22.33 -14.43 3.59
N GLY A 183 21.68 -13.41 3.01
CA GLY A 183 20.56 -12.73 3.58
C GLY A 183 20.97 -11.38 4.15
N VAL A 184 20.09 -10.37 4.00
CA VAL A 184 20.41 -8.99 4.41
C VAL A 184 20.68 -8.89 5.92
N ALA A 185 19.93 -9.62 6.75
CA ALA A 185 20.10 -9.59 8.21
C ALA A 185 21.49 -10.08 8.62
N ASP A 186 21.91 -11.25 8.13
CA ASP A 186 23.23 -11.83 8.44
C ASP A 186 24.36 -10.92 7.91
N CYS A 187 24.19 -10.33 6.73
CA CYS A 187 25.16 -9.40 6.17
C CYS A 187 25.31 -8.13 7.02
N ILE A 188 24.20 -7.61 7.59
CA ILE A 188 24.21 -6.48 8.52
C ILE A 188 24.97 -6.87 9.79
N GLU A 189 24.73 -8.06 10.36
CA GLU A 189 25.44 -8.55 11.55
C GLU A 189 26.95 -8.61 11.31
N VAL A 190 27.39 -9.11 10.14
CA VAL A 190 28.81 -9.11 9.77
C VAL A 190 29.36 -7.69 9.64
N CYS A 191 28.60 -6.76 9.03
CA CYS A 191 29.01 -5.36 8.93
C CYS A 191 29.19 -4.72 10.32
N GLU A 192 28.27 -4.94 11.25
CA GLU A 192 28.38 -4.44 12.64
C GLU A 192 29.56 -5.09 13.39
N SER A 193 29.81 -6.38 13.19
CA SER A 193 30.95 -7.09 13.79
C SER A 193 32.28 -6.58 13.25
N LEU A 194 32.36 -6.17 11.99
CA LEU A 194 33.52 -5.51 11.41
C LEU A 194 33.73 -4.13 12.03
N ARG A 195 32.68 -3.32 12.19
CA ARG A 195 32.72 -1.98 12.80
C ARG A 195 33.20 -2.02 14.25
N THR A 196 32.78 -3.03 14.99
CA THR A 196 33.19 -3.23 16.40
C THR A 196 34.55 -3.92 16.56
N GLY A 197 35.20 -4.30 15.44
CA GLY A 197 36.52 -4.97 15.47
C GLY A 197 36.49 -6.41 15.92
N GLN A 198 35.32 -7.04 16.00
CA GLN A 198 35.17 -8.46 16.38
C GLN A 198 35.65 -9.40 15.27
N ILE A 199 35.61 -8.97 14.03
CA ILE A 199 36.08 -9.69 12.84
C ILE A 199 37.36 -9.04 12.34
N ASN A 200 38.43 -9.83 12.27
CA ASN A 200 39.73 -9.38 11.81
C ASN A 200 40.40 -10.43 10.95
N HIS A 201 41.18 -10.01 9.99
CA HIS A 201 41.98 -10.82 9.06
C HIS A 201 41.14 -11.87 8.34
N CYS A 202 40.01 -11.38 7.72
CA CYS A 202 39.04 -12.23 7.07
C CYS A 202 38.89 -11.86 5.60
N PHE A 203 38.69 -12.89 4.76
CA PHE A 203 38.18 -12.78 3.39
C PHE A 203 36.69 -13.13 3.39
N ILE A 204 35.85 -12.16 3.05
CA ILE A 204 34.42 -12.19 3.41
C ILE A 204 33.56 -12.11 2.15
N GLU A 205 32.73 -13.11 1.93
CA GLU A 205 31.69 -13.12 0.89
C GLU A 205 30.34 -12.78 1.50
N LEU A 206 29.71 -11.69 1.01
CA LEU A 206 28.38 -11.26 1.46
C LEU A 206 27.39 -11.30 0.29
N ASN A 207 26.28 -11.99 0.48
CA ASN A 207 25.20 -12.13 -0.50
C ASN A 207 23.87 -11.62 0.08
N ALA A 208 23.26 -10.61 -0.53
CA ALA A 208 21.98 -10.08 -0.07
C ALA A 208 20.82 -11.09 -0.21
N CYS A 209 20.90 -12.00 -1.17
CA CYS A 209 19.91 -13.07 -1.37
C CYS A 209 20.28 -14.31 -0.56
N HIS A 210 19.32 -14.83 0.22
CA HIS A 210 19.54 -16.02 1.02
C HIS A 210 19.85 -17.24 0.14
N GLY A 211 20.99 -17.90 0.39
CA GLY A 211 21.47 -19.03 -0.44
C GLY A 211 22.15 -18.64 -1.74
N GLY A 212 22.35 -17.34 -2.03
CA GLY A 212 23.03 -16.83 -3.21
C GLY A 212 22.09 -16.34 -4.34
N CYS A 213 22.68 -16.03 -5.49
CA CYS A 213 21.97 -15.46 -6.65
C CYS A 213 20.91 -16.38 -7.24
N ILE A 214 21.01 -17.69 -7.05
CA ILE A 214 19.99 -18.65 -7.48
C ILE A 214 18.61 -18.37 -6.86
N ASN A 215 18.57 -17.74 -5.70
CA ASN A 215 17.36 -17.30 -5.00
C ASN A 215 17.10 -15.78 -5.16
N GLY A 216 17.70 -15.14 -6.16
CA GLY A 216 17.54 -13.73 -6.44
C GLY A 216 16.07 -13.35 -6.70
N PRO A 217 15.72 -12.05 -6.52
CA PRO A 217 14.33 -11.58 -6.71
C PRO A 217 13.72 -11.85 -8.09
N LEU A 218 14.57 -11.94 -9.11
CA LEU A 218 14.19 -12.21 -10.49
C LEU A 218 14.44 -13.70 -10.90
N SER A 219 14.71 -14.59 -9.93
CA SER A 219 14.69 -16.04 -10.14
C SER A 219 13.26 -16.54 -10.17
N THR A 220 13.02 -17.62 -10.93
CA THR A 220 11.73 -18.31 -10.90
C THR A 220 11.44 -18.87 -9.50
N LYS A 221 10.18 -18.79 -9.11
CA LYS A 221 9.67 -19.41 -7.88
C LYS A 221 9.06 -20.80 -8.11
N ASP A 222 8.98 -21.22 -9.35
CA ASP A 222 8.39 -22.51 -9.75
C ASP A 222 9.24 -23.70 -9.34
N VAL A 223 10.55 -23.46 -9.12
CA VAL A 223 11.51 -24.48 -8.70
C VAL A 223 12.19 -24.05 -7.41
N SER A 224 12.27 -24.95 -6.45
CA SER A 224 12.99 -24.70 -5.19
C SER A 224 14.45 -24.35 -5.44
N GLY A 225 14.99 -23.34 -4.73
CA GLY A 225 16.41 -23.00 -4.78
C GLY A 225 17.33 -24.17 -4.43
N PHE A 226 16.89 -25.10 -3.59
CA PHE A 226 17.63 -26.34 -3.28
C PHE A 226 17.75 -27.25 -4.51
N MET A 227 16.68 -27.37 -5.31
CA MET A 227 16.72 -28.14 -6.55
C MET A 227 17.64 -27.50 -7.57
N ILE A 228 17.59 -26.17 -7.70
CA ILE A 228 18.50 -25.41 -8.58
C ILE A 228 19.95 -25.62 -8.15
N LYS A 229 20.23 -25.62 -6.85
CA LYS A 229 21.55 -25.89 -6.30
C LYS A 229 22.02 -27.29 -6.65
N MET A 230 21.18 -28.31 -6.45
CA MET A 230 21.50 -29.70 -6.79
C MET A 230 21.77 -29.84 -8.30
N GLU A 231 20.93 -29.29 -9.15
CA GLU A 231 21.15 -29.30 -10.60
C GLU A 231 22.48 -28.66 -11.00
N LEU A 232 22.86 -27.56 -10.35
CA LEU A 232 24.13 -26.89 -10.61
C LEU A 232 25.31 -27.76 -10.14
N GLU A 233 25.21 -28.38 -8.96
CA GLU A 233 26.25 -29.26 -8.44
C GLU A 233 26.44 -30.52 -9.30
N ASP A 234 25.33 -31.09 -9.81
CA ASP A 234 25.36 -32.21 -10.77
C ASP A 234 25.94 -31.82 -12.15
N PHE A 235 25.75 -30.55 -12.54
CA PHE A 235 26.25 -30.03 -13.80
C PHE A 235 27.76 -29.72 -13.74
N LEU A 236 28.31 -29.44 -12.56
CA LEU A 236 29.72 -29.16 -12.41
C LEU A 236 30.58 -30.37 -12.65
N PRO A 237 31.64 -30.27 -13.48
CA PRO A 237 32.52 -31.37 -13.76
C PRO A 237 33.15 -31.95 -12.49
N ALA A 238 33.21 -33.26 -12.39
CA ALA A 238 33.93 -33.97 -11.32
C ALA A 238 35.43 -33.60 -11.38
N GLY A 239 35.99 -33.04 -10.31
CA GLY A 239 37.40 -32.60 -10.31
C GLY A 239 37.63 -31.16 -10.81
N SER A 240 36.57 -30.35 -10.93
CA SER A 240 36.62 -28.99 -11.48
C SER A 240 37.51 -27.98 -10.74
N ALA A 241 38.24 -28.41 -9.71
CA ALA A 241 39.28 -27.59 -9.07
C ALA A 241 40.48 -27.30 -9.99
N ASP A 242 40.74 -28.20 -10.92
CA ASP A 242 41.94 -28.15 -11.80
C ASP A 242 41.59 -27.76 -13.25
N SER A 243 40.32 -27.41 -13.52
CA SER A 243 39.90 -27.10 -14.88
C SER A 243 40.52 -25.80 -15.40
N ILE A 244 40.82 -25.86 -16.66
CA ILE A 244 41.59 -24.92 -17.49
C ILE A 244 41.23 -23.47 -17.13
N TRP A 245 42.13 -22.81 -16.43
CA TRP A 245 42.05 -21.38 -16.19
C TRP A 245 42.23 -20.67 -17.53
N LEU A 246 41.36 -19.74 -17.85
CA LEU A 246 41.51 -18.82 -18.96
C LEU A 246 42.99 -18.34 -18.97
N ASN A 247 43.62 -18.35 -20.11
CA ASN A 247 44.99 -17.92 -20.27
C ASN A 247 45.06 -16.40 -19.98
N THR A 248 44.88 -16.07 -18.69
CA THR A 248 44.74 -14.72 -18.17
C THR A 248 45.94 -13.84 -18.36
N ASN A 249 47.08 -14.41 -18.76
CA ASN A 249 48.25 -13.65 -19.12
C ASN A 249 48.03 -12.75 -20.34
N ARG A 250 46.97 -12.93 -21.13
CA ARG A 250 46.63 -12.07 -22.27
C ARG A 250 45.65 -10.96 -21.92
N MET A 251 44.95 -11.02 -20.77
CA MET A 251 43.91 -10.07 -20.40
C MET A 251 44.24 -9.35 -19.09
N ARG A 252 45.09 -8.34 -19.13
CA ARG A 252 45.12 -7.31 -18.07
C ARG A 252 43.90 -6.39 -18.25
N ILE A 253 42.73 -6.91 -18.01
CA ILE A 253 41.55 -6.08 -17.94
C ILE A 253 41.63 -5.35 -16.61
N GLY A 254 41.73 -4.00 -16.64
CA GLY A 254 41.70 -3.21 -15.41
C GLY A 254 40.37 -3.49 -14.67
N ALA A 255 40.44 -4.44 -13.75
CA ALA A 255 39.27 -4.86 -12.93
C ALA A 255 39.09 -3.95 -11.70
N ASP A 256 39.96 -2.92 -11.58
CA ASP A 256 39.96 -2.01 -10.45
C ASP A 256 38.70 -1.15 -10.41
N ARG A 257 38.14 -1.04 -9.22
CA ARG A 257 37.00 -0.15 -8.93
C ARG A 257 37.25 0.63 -7.64
N THR A 258 36.85 1.90 -7.65
CA THR A 258 36.76 2.73 -6.46
C THR A 258 35.33 2.78 -5.95
N PHE A 259 35.17 2.79 -4.64
CA PHE A 259 33.88 2.95 -3.95
C PHE A 259 33.86 4.31 -3.26
N SER A 260 32.67 4.87 -3.09
CA SER A 260 32.49 6.19 -2.50
C SER A 260 31.42 6.18 -1.43
N ASP A 261 31.59 7.03 -0.43
CA ASP A 261 30.54 7.33 0.53
C ASP A 261 29.34 7.96 -0.19
N ARG A 262 28.23 7.22 -0.22
CA ARG A 262 26.94 7.62 -0.76
C ARG A 262 25.90 7.76 0.34
N SER A 263 26.34 7.82 1.60
CA SER A 263 25.46 7.94 2.74
C SER A 263 24.59 9.20 2.62
N VAL A 264 23.32 9.02 2.77
CA VAL A 264 22.38 10.14 2.89
C VAL A 264 22.57 10.68 4.31
N LYS A 265 23.17 11.85 4.46
CA LYS A 265 23.23 12.57 5.73
C LYS A 265 21.79 12.91 6.12
N GLU A 266 21.16 12.02 6.89
CA GLU A 266 19.83 12.28 7.40
C GLU A 266 19.90 13.43 8.39
N ALA A 267 19.03 14.41 8.21
CA ALA A 267 18.91 15.51 9.15
C ALA A 267 18.58 14.97 10.54
N VAL A 268 19.37 15.39 11.52
CA VAL A 268 19.11 15.05 12.93
C VAL A 268 18.25 16.19 13.49
N PRO A 269 17.04 15.89 13.94
CA PRO A 269 16.17 16.91 14.53
C PRO A 269 16.77 17.45 15.84
N THR A 270 16.56 18.75 16.10
CA THR A 270 16.87 19.34 17.40
C THR A 270 15.90 18.82 18.46
N GLU A 271 16.26 18.95 19.73
CA GLU A 271 15.39 18.56 20.85
C GLU A 271 14.04 19.30 20.82
N GLU A 272 14.04 20.56 20.39
CA GLU A 272 12.81 21.36 20.23
C GLU A 272 11.90 20.80 19.13
N GLN A 273 12.47 20.43 17.99
CA GLN A 273 11.73 19.81 16.89
C GLN A 273 11.14 18.46 17.29
N LEU A 274 11.90 17.65 18.04
CA LEU A 274 11.39 16.38 18.58
C LEU A 274 10.22 16.59 19.54
N ARG A 275 10.35 17.55 20.46
CA ARG A 275 9.27 17.90 21.41
C ARG A 275 8.02 18.40 20.69
N GLU A 276 8.17 19.18 19.63
CA GLU A 276 7.03 19.63 18.83
C GLU A 276 6.27 18.46 18.22
N ILE A 277 6.99 17.50 17.62
CA ILE A 277 6.38 16.30 17.05
C ILE A 277 5.73 15.42 18.12
N LEU A 278 6.38 15.26 19.26
CA LEU A 278 5.82 14.50 20.39
C LEU A 278 4.53 15.14 20.92
N ARG A 279 4.46 16.48 21.01
CA ARG A 279 3.22 17.20 21.37
C ARG A 279 2.09 16.91 20.39
N LYS A 280 2.36 16.87 19.09
CA LYS A 280 1.35 16.52 18.06
C LYS A 280 0.75 15.12 18.26
N THR A 281 1.44 14.24 18.98
CA THR A 281 0.95 12.91 19.36
C THR A 281 0.46 12.84 20.81
N GLY A 282 0.13 13.97 21.41
CA GLY A 282 -0.40 14.07 22.78
C GLY A 282 0.64 13.83 23.89
N LYS A 283 1.95 13.83 23.54
CA LYS A 283 3.05 13.59 24.50
C LYS A 283 3.72 14.91 24.87
N ASN A 284 3.15 15.58 25.85
CA ASN A 284 3.63 16.89 26.31
C ASN A 284 4.75 16.76 27.35
N ARG A 285 4.87 15.60 28.01
CA ARG A 285 5.83 15.33 29.07
C ARG A 285 6.48 13.94 28.85
N PRO A 286 7.69 13.71 29.37
CA PRO A 286 8.41 12.43 29.22
C PRO A 286 7.64 11.22 29.78
N ASP A 287 6.86 11.41 30.86
CA ASP A 287 6.02 10.35 31.45
C ASP A 287 4.89 9.86 30.51
N GLN A 288 4.55 10.65 29.50
CA GLN A 288 3.56 10.30 28.47
C GLN A 288 4.18 9.53 27.28
N GLU A 289 5.49 9.38 27.24
CA GLU A 289 6.19 8.60 26.23
C GLU A 289 6.13 7.10 26.58
N LEU A 290 5.02 6.44 26.21
CA LEU A 290 4.73 5.05 26.58
C LEU A 290 5.75 4.02 26.04
N ASN A 291 6.47 4.34 24.98
CA ASN A 291 7.43 3.46 24.31
C ASN A 291 6.90 2.03 24.06
N CYS A 292 5.61 1.93 23.70
CA CYS A 292 4.86 0.67 23.63
C CYS A 292 5.17 -0.19 22.40
N GLY A 293 5.92 0.33 21.43
CA GLY A 293 6.28 -0.40 20.20
C GLY A 293 5.15 -0.61 19.18
N ALA A 294 3.89 -0.34 19.52
CA ALA A 294 2.73 -0.64 18.69
C ALA A 294 2.71 0.06 17.30
N CYS A 295 3.47 1.14 17.14
CA CYS A 295 3.64 1.86 15.88
C CYS A 295 4.81 1.35 15.03
N GLY A 296 5.51 0.25 15.45
CA GLY A 296 6.66 -0.32 14.77
C GLY A 296 8.01 0.33 15.12
N TYR A 297 8.05 1.29 16.04
CA TYR A 297 9.27 1.93 16.54
C TYR A 297 9.46 1.58 18.02
N SER A 298 10.71 1.30 18.43
CA SER A 298 11.00 0.87 19.80
C SER A 298 10.72 1.97 20.83
N THR A 299 10.91 3.23 20.45
CA THR A 299 10.63 4.39 21.31
C THR A 299 9.79 5.45 20.64
N CYS A 300 9.07 6.26 21.44
CA CYS A 300 8.34 7.41 20.95
C CYS A 300 9.25 8.45 20.29
N ARG A 301 10.49 8.56 20.75
CA ARG A 301 11.50 9.46 20.17
C ARG A 301 11.98 8.97 18.81
N GLU A 302 12.25 7.68 18.64
CA GLU A 302 12.59 7.09 17.34
C GLU A 302 11.48 7.35 16.31
N LYS A 303 10.22 7.16 16.71
CA LYS A 303 9.08 7.52 15.86
C LYS A 303 9.08 9.01 15.51
N ALA A 304 9.32 9.89 16.48
CA ALA A 304 9.37 11.34 16.23
C ALA A 304 10.50 11.70 15.25
N ILE A 305 11.67 11.07 15.36
CA ILE A 305 12.76 11.20 14.38
C ILE A 305 12.30 10.74 12.98
N ALA A 306 11.60 9.61 12.90
CA ALA A 306 11.07 9.10 11.65
C ALA A 306 10.03 10.03 11.01
N VAL A 307 9.16 10.65 11.82
CA VAL A 307 8.21 11.68 11.36
C VAL A 307 8.95 12.92 10.84
N PHE A 308 9.98 13.40 11.57
CA PHE A 308 10.81 14.51 11.12
C PHE A 308 11.44 14.22 9.74
N ARG A 309 11.91 13.00 9.54
CA ARG A 309 12.50 12.52 8.28
C ARG A 309 11.47 12.16 7.21
N LYS A 310 10.19 12.38 7.45
CA LYS A 310 9.08 12.00 6.55
C LYS A 310 9.04 10.50 6.20
N LYS A 311 9.52 9.66 7.11
CA LYS A 311 9.48 8.19 7.02
C LYS A 311 8.30 7.58 7.79
N ALA A 312 7.62 8.38 8.61
CA ALA A 312 6.44 7.99 9.38
C ALA A 312 5.49 9.18 9.48
N GLU A 313 4.22 8.88 9.70
CA GLU A 313 3.19 9.89 9.96
C GLU A 313 2.85 9.99 11.45
N VAL A 314 2.34 11.15 11.85
CA VAL A 314 1.92 11.42 13.24
C VAL A 314 0.85 10.42 13.66
N ASP A 315 -0.11 10.13 12.77
CA ASP A 315 -1.27 9.28 13.02
C ASP A 315 -0.96 7.78 13.15
N MET A 316 0.28 7.33 12.88
CA MET A 316 0.68 5.94 13.13
C MET A 316 0.76 5.58 14.63
N CYS A 317 0.61 6.54 15.55
CA CYS A 317 0.62 6.27 16.99
C CYS A 317 -0.72 5.68 17.44
N ILE A 318 -0.77 4.38 17.72
CA ILE A 318 -2.01 3.69 18.09
C ILE A 318 -2.68 4.29 19.35
N PRO A 319 -1.97 4.52 20.48
CA PRO A 319 -2.61 5.19 21.62
C PRO A 319 -3.17 6.59 21.30
N TYR A 320 -2.48 7.35 20.47
CA TYR A 320 -2.96 8.67 20.05
C TYR A 320 -4.20 8.58 19.16
N LEU A 321 -4.21 7.67 18.18
CA LEU A 321 -5.39 7.43 17.35
C LEU A 321 -6.60 7.01 18.16
N HIS A 322 -6.40 6.08 19.10
CA HIS A 322 -7.46 5.62 19.99
C HIS A 322 -8.00 6.78 20.85
N GLN A 323 -7.12 7.55 21.48
CA GLN A 323 -7.52 8.72 22.28
C GLN A 323 -8.27 9.74 21.43
N ARG A 324 -7.79 10.04 20.22
CA ARG A 324 -8.43 10.99 19.30
C ARG A 324 -9.81 10.49 18.84
N ALA A 325 -9.92 9.21 18.47
CA ALA A 325 -11.19 8.61 18.08
C ALA A 325 -12.20 8.63 19.24
N SER A 326 -11.78 8.23 20.44
CA SER A 326 -12.63 8.27 21.63
C SER A 326 -13.08 9.69 21.98
N SER A 327 -12.17 10.67 21.89
CA SER A 327 -12.50 12.09 22.15
C SER A 327 -13.47 12.67 21.13
N LEU A 328 -13.34 12.30 19.83
CA LEU A 328 -14.28 12.73 18.80
C LEU A 328 -15.65 12.08 18.96
N ALA A 329 -15.70 10.77 19.25
CA ALA A 329 -16.94 10.07 19.53
C ALA A 329 -17.67 10.70 20.71
N HIS A 330 -16.96 10.97 21.81
CA HIS A 330 -17.51 11.63 22.99
C HIS A 330 -18.03 13.06 22.67
N LEU A 331 -17.27 13.84 21.90
CA LEU A 331 -17.69 15.16 21.48
C LEU A 331 -18.97 15.12 20.63
N ILE A 332 -19.07 14.18 19.69
CA ILE A 332 -20.28 14.00 18.89
C ILE A 332 -21.47 13.65 19.79
N MET A 333 -21.30 12.73 20.73
CA MET A 333 -22.37 12.34 21.65
C MET A 333 -22.80 13.48 22.58
N GLU A 334 -21.87 14.36 22.98
CA GLU A 334 -22.20 15.54 23.81
C GLU A 334 -22.87 16.67 23.05
N THR A 335 -22.49 16.90 21.77
CA THR A 335 -22.93 18.05 20.99
C THR A 335 -24.00 17.77 19.97
N ALA A 336 -24.33 16.50 19.71
CA ALA A 336 -25.36 16.13 18.76
C ALA A 336 -26.71 16.74 19.14
N PRO A 337 -27.37 17.52 18.25
CA PRO A 337 -28.70 18.08 18.53
C PRO A 337 -29.79 17.01 18.58
N ASN A 338 -29.55 15.86 17.94
CA ASN A 338 -30.48 14.77 17.88
C ASN A 338 -30.18 13.72 18.97
N ALA A 339 -31.20 13.03 19.45
CA ALA A 339 -30.99 11.92 20.36
C ALA A 339 -30.41 10.72 19.58
N ILE A 340 -29.19 10.33 19.96
CA ILE A 340 -28.49 9.15 19.41
C ILE A 340 -28.42 8.12 20.53
N LEU A 341 -28.79 6.86 20.21
CA LEU A 341 -28.77 5.74 21.13
C LEU A 341 -27.99 4.60 20.45
N ILE A 342 -27.12 3.94 21.21
CA ILE A 342 -26.43 2.71 20.78
C ILE A 342 -26.99 1.57 21.63
N LEU A 343 -27.50 0.55 20.95
CA LEU A 343 -28.24 -0.56 21.56
C LEU A 343 -27.57 -1.89 21.25
N ASP A 344 -27.59 -2.80 22.22
CA ASP A 344 -27.26 -4.20 22.00
C ASP A 344 -28.49 -5.02 21.62
N GLU A 345 -28.33 -6.34 21.45
CA GLU A 345 -29.37 -7.29 21.04
C GLU A 345 -30.48 -7.42 22.08
N GLU A 346 -30.18 -7.21 23.37
CA GLU A 346 -31.14 -7.19 24.48
C GLU A 346 -31.86 -5.84 24.61
N LEU A 347 -31.66 -4.91 23.68
CA LEU A 347 -32.14 -3.51 23.69
C LEU A 347 -31.63 -2.69 24.87
N LYS A 348 -30.51 -3.08 25.45
CA LYS A 348 -29.85 -2.32 26.49
C LYS A 348 -29.11 -1.12 25.83
N ILE A 349 -29.27 0.04 26.43
CA ILE A 349 -28.64 1.29 25.97
C ILE A 349 -27.18 1.31 26.41
N LEU A 350 -26.26 1.04 25.47
CA LEU A 350 -24.82 1.02 25.73
C LEU A 350 -24.24 2.44 25.83
N ASP A 351 -24.74 3.34 25.01
CA ASP A 351 -24.37 4.75 25.05
C ASP A 351 -25.48 5.62 24.46
N CYS A 352 -25.51 6.90 24.86
CA CYS A 352 -26.49 7.84 24.34
C CYS A 352 -25.98 9.29 24.34
N SER A 353 -26.51 10.11 23.43
CA SER A 353 -26.15 11.52 23.31
C SER A 353 -26.84 12.37 24.39
N ALA A 354 -26.30 13.58 24.61
CA ALA A 354 -26.88 14.52 25.57
C ALA A 354 -28.35 14.90 25.25
N ALA A 355 -28.75 14.85 23.99
CA ALA A 355 -30.08 15.17 23.50
C ALA A 355 -31.17 14.21 23.99
N VAL A 356 -30.83 13.03 24.53
CA VAL A 356 -31.82 12.14 25.17
C VAL A 356 -32.51 12.79 26.37
N THR A 357 -31.87 13.80 26.99
CA THR A 357 -32.47 14.54 28.11
C THR A 357 -33.73 15.29 27.70
N SER A 358 -33.76 15.88 26.52
CA SER A 358 -34.97 16.55 25.99
C SER A 358 -36.05 15.57 25.60
N LEU A 359 -35.69 14.34 25.15
CA LEU A 359 -36.64 13.32 24.71
C LEU A 359 -37.23 12.53 25.85
N PHE A 360 -36.41 12.08 26.82
CA PHE A 360 -36.83 11.21 27.91
C PHE A 360 -36.99 11.92 29.27
N GLY A 361 -36.52 13.17 29.38
CA GLY A 361 -36.53 13.93 30.63
C GLY A 361 -35.48 13.50 31.65
N GLN A 362 -34.58 12.58 31.27
CA GLN A 362 -33.56 12.01 32.13
C GLN A 362 -32.17 12.28 31.57
N LYS A 363 -31.16 12.37 32.46
CA LYS A 363 -29.76 12.61 32.00
C LYS A 363 -29.21 11.34 31.33
N PRO A 364 -28.24 11.49 30.41
CA PRO A 364 -27.60 10.34 29.74
C PRO A 364 -27.07 9.26 30.69
N GLN A 365 -26.57 9.68 31.86
CA GLN A 365 -26.03 8.77 32.90
C GLN A 365 -27.12 7.88 33.53
N ASP A 366 -28.35 8.38 33.57
CA ASP A 366 -29.50 7.67 34.16
C ASP A 366 -30.24 6.82 33.11
N VAL A 367 -29.92 7.02 31.83
CA VAL A 367 -30.49 6.27 30.69
C VAL A 367 -29.57 5.12 30.25
N ARG A 368 -28.25 5.30 30.39
CA ARG A 368 -27.31 4.25 30.09
C ARG A 368 -27.52 3.00 30.95
N ASP A 369 -27.22 1.85 30.41
CA ASP A 369 -27.38 0.53 31.04
C ASP A 369 -28.84 0.09 31.27
N HIS A 370 -29.84 0.92 30.96
CA HIS A 370 -31.26 0.56 31.01
C HIS A 370 -31.74 -0.04 29.68
N ILE A 371 -32.88 -0.68 29.69
CA ILE A 371 -33.52 -1.27 28.51
C ILE A 371 -34.42 -0.20 27.85
N LEU A 372 -34.33 -0.07 26.52
CA LEU A 372 -35.06 0.95 25.76
C LEU A 372 -36.58 0.85 25.92
N ASP A 373 -37.13 -0.36 26.18
CA ASP A 373 -38.56 -0.57 26.45
C ASP A 373 -39.11 0.29 27.62
N GLU A 374 -38.26 0.71 28.54
CA GLU A 374 -38.66 1.57 29.68
C GLU A 374 -38.99 3.00 29.24
N PHE A 375 -38.52 3.42 28.08
CA PHE A 375 -38.57 4.82 27.63
C PHE A 375 -39.48 5.03 26.42
N MET A 376 -39.60 4.01 25.53
CA MET A 376 -40.35 4.12 24.29
C MET A 376 -40.72 2.74 23.71
N ASP A 377 -41.64 2.71 22.75
CA ASP A 377 -41.96 1.51 21.98
C ASP A 377 -40.77 1.08 21.08
N THR A 378 -40.38 -0.18 21.16
CA THR A 378 -39.20 -0.76 20.54
C THR A 378 -39.49 -1.75 19.40
N ALA A 379 -40.74 -1.87 18.96
CA ALA A 379 -41.14 -2.86 17.95
C ALA A 379 -40.29 -2.78 16.68
N ASP A 380 -39.97 -1.55 16.21
CA ASP A 380 -39.19 -1.31 15.02
C ASP A 380 -37.73 -1.70 15.23
N VAL A 381 -37.15 -1.45 16.40
CA VAL A 381 -35.78 -1.81 16.75
C VAL A 381 -35.62 -3.33 16.79
N ARG A 382 -36.59 -4.03 17.38
CA ARG A 382 -36.62 -5.51 17.41
C ARG A 382 -36.68 -6.09 16.00
N GLU A 383 -37.49 -5.49 15.13
CA GLU A 383 -37.58 -5.90 13.73
C GLU A 383 -36.26 -5.71 12.99
N VAL A 384 -35.54 -4.62 13.23
CA VAL A 384 -34.21 -4.38 12.66
C VAL A 384 -33.17 -5.41 13.13
N PHE A 385 -33.15 -5.78 14.41
CA PHE A 385 -32.30 -6.88 14.90
C PHE A 385 -32.67 -8.22 14.27
N ARG A 386 -33.98 -8.50 14.07
CA ARG A 386 -34.45 -9.74 13.46
C ARG A 386 -34.13 -9.85 11.98
N THR A 387 -34.26 -8.75 11.23
CA THR A 387 -34.15 -8.74 9.77
C THR A 387 -32.75 -8.31 9.29
N HIS A 388 -31.97 -7.66 10.15
CA HIS A 388 -30.67 -7.01 9.83
C HIS A 388 -30.82 -5.92 8.76
N VAL A 389 -32.02 -5.38 8.56
CA VAL A 389 -32.29 -4.33 7.58
C VAL A 389 -32.48 -3.01 8.31
N SER A 390 -31.63 -2.04 7.98
CA SER A 390 -31.74 -0.68 8.55
C SER A 390 -32.99 0.03 8.05
N VAL A 391 -33.62 0.81 8.91
CA VAL A 391 -34.81 1.62 8.62
C VAL A 391 -34.42 3.10 8.64
N GLN A 392 -34.84 3.84 7.63
CA GLN A 392 -34.57 5.28 7.52
C GLN A 392 -35.85 6.08 7.34
N GLY A 393 -35.88 7.26 7.94
CA GLY A 393 -36.96 8.24 7.73
C GLY A 393 -38.33 7.79 8.25
N GLN A 394 -38.37 6.93 9.27
CA GLN A 394 -39.66 6.48 9.84
C GLN A 394 -40.25 7.57 10.73
N ARG A 395 -41.48 7.97 10.40
CA ARG A 395 -42.26 8.90 11.22
C ARG A 395 -43.03 8.13 12.29
N LYS A 396 -42.89 8.55 13.54
CA LYS A 396 -43.61 7.98 14.67
C LYS A 396 -44.27 9.07 15.51
N MET A 397 -45.49 8.88 15.90
CA MET A 397 -46.24 9.82 16.76
C MET A 397 -46.29 9.24 18.15
N ASP A 398 -45.87 10.00 19.13
CA ASP A 398 -46.08 9.71 20.55
C ASP A 398 -47.36 10.45 21.01
N PRO A 399 -48.51 9.74 21.18
CA PRO A 399 -49.77 10.39 21.52
C PRO A 399 -49.80 10.87 22.98
N GLU A 400 -49.01 10.28 23.87
CA GLU A 400 -48.97 10.66 25.27
C GLU A 400 -48.25 11.96 25.51
N LYS A 401 -47.12 12.16 24.77
CA LYS A 401 -46.34 13.37 24.85
C LYS A 401 -46.69 14.38 23.75
N ASN A 402 -47.58 14.02 22.83
CA ASN A 402 -47.96 14.82 21.65
C ASN A 402 -46.70 15.30 20.84
N LEU A 403 -45.77 14.36 20.63
CA LEU A 403 -44.55 14.55 19.88
C LEU A 403 -44.58 13.83 18.54
N VAL A 404 -44.05 14.43 17.53
CA VAL A 404 -43.79 13.82 16.23
C VAL A 404 -42.28 13.59 16.10
N LEU A 405 -41.91 12.32 16.00
CA LEU A 405 -40.50 11.89 15.98
C LEU A 405 -40.16 11.31 14.64
N PHE A 406 -38.98 11.66 14.13
CA PHE A 406 -38.35 11.02 12.97
C PHE A 406 -37.25 10.09 13.46
N GLN A 407 -37.31 8.80 13.06
CA GLN A 407 -36.40 7.77 13.53
C GLN A 407 -35.61 7.19 12.38
N ASN A 408 -34.28 7.07 12.58
CA ASN A 408 -33.39 6.27 11.74
C ASN A 408 -32.77 5.18 12.59
N ILE A 409 -32.85 3.92 12.16
CA ILE A 409 -32.39 2.76 12.90
C ILE A 409 -31.39 2.03 11.99
N ALA A 410 -30.10 2.09 12.29
CA ALA A 410 -29.05 1.48 11.52
C ALA A 410 -28.46 0.27 12.23
N TYR A 411 -28.45 -0.88 11.58
CA TYR A 411 -27.81 -2.09 12.07
C TYR A 411 -26.33 -2.12 11.69
N ILE A 412 -25.46 -2.46 12.66
CA ILE A 412 -24.00 -2.56 12.52
C ILE A 412 -23.57 -4.02 12.64
N PRO A 413 -23.29 -4.72 11.53
CA PRO A 413 -23.02 -6.17 11.52
C PRO A 413 -21.78 -6.57 12.32
N GLU A 414 -20.71 -5.74 12.29
CA GLU A 414 -19.43 -6.08 12.92
C GLU A 414 -19.52 -6.22 14.44
N SER A 415 -20.45 -5.50 15.07
CA SER A 415 -20.61 -5.44 16.53
C SER A 415 -21.93 -6.02 17.01
N ASN A 416 -22.83 -6.37 16.10
CA ASN A 416 -24.22 -6.74 16.39
C ASN A 416 -24.95 -5.66 17.21
N TYR A 417 -24.72 -4.38 16.89
CA TYR A 417 -25.35 -3.23 17.53
C TYR A 417 -26.32 -2.54 16.59
N VAL A 418 -27.22 -1.78 17.18
CA VAL A 418 -28.08 -0.84 16.48
C VAL A 418 -27.76 0.58 16.92
N ILE A 419 -27.60 1.49 15.96
CA ILE A 419 -27.55 2.93 16.20
C ILE A 419 -28.89 3.51 15.82
N MET A 420 -29.59 4.08 16.80
CA MET A 420 -30.87 4.73 16.61
C MET A 420 -30.69 6.26 16.75
N THR A 421 -31.14 7.00 15.76
CA THR A 421 -31.18 8.46 15.79
C THR A 421 -32.63 8.91 15.82
N ILE A 422 -32.98 9.77 16.76
CA ILE A 422 -34.34 10.31 16.97
C ILE A 422 -34.28 11.82 16.87
N ILE A 423 -35.13 12.39 16.03
CA ILE A 423 -35.26 13.81 15.79
C ILE A 423 -36.69 14.21 16.18
N ASP A 424 -36.86 15.15 17.08
CA ASP A 424 -38.15 15.77 17.36
C ASP A 424 -38.44 16.81 16.28
N VAL A 425 -39.46 16.57 15.51
CA VAL A 425 -39.92 17.44 14.41
C VAL A 425 -41.29 18.04 14.67
N THR A 426 -41.71 18.05 15.93
CA THR A 426 -43.08 18.46 16.35
C THR A 426 -43.36 19.92 15.98
N GLU A 427 -42.41 20.84 16.17
CA GLU A 427 -42.58 22.25 15.84
C GLU A 427 -42.56 22.47 14.32
N GLU A 428 -41.69 21.79 13.59
CA GLU A 428 -41.62 21.84 12.14
C GLU A 428 -42.90 21.33 11.48
N GLU A 429 -43.40 20.20 11.96
CA GLU A 429 -44.68 19.65 11.46
C GLU A 429 -45.85 20.59 11.76
N ARG A 430 -45.97 21.14 12.98
CA ARG A 430 -47.01 22.12 13.29
C ARG A 430 -46.96 23.36 12.44
N HIS A 431 -45.74 23.83 12.18
CA HIS A 431 -45.52 25.00 11.30
C HIS A 431 -45.94 24.69 9.86
N SER A 432 -45.57 23.50 9.38
CA SER A 432 -45.95 23.03 8.03
C SER A 432 -47.46 22.88 7.89
N GLU A 433 -48.11 22.26 8.89
CA GLU A 433 -49.57 22.12 8.91
C GLU A 433 -50.27 23.50 8.95
N GLU A 434 -49.78 24.42 9.76
CA GLU A 434 -50.33 25.78 9.85
C GLU A 434 -50.13 26.58 8.53
N GLU A 435 -48.98 26.42 7.87
CA GLU A 435 -48.77 27.02 6.55
C GLU A 435 -49.69 26.41 5.50
N GLN A 436 -49.85 25.10 5.49
CA GLN A 436 -50.79 24.44 4.55
C GLN A 436 -52.20 24.90 4.81
N ARG A 437 -52.65 25.00 6.08
CA ARG A 437 -53.96 25.52 6.41
C ARG A 437 -54.16 26.97 5.94
N LYS A 438 -53.19 27.86 6.18
CA LYS A 438 -53.22 29.26 5.70
C LYS A 438 -53.27 29.35 4.18
N ARG A 439 -52.51 28.49 3.49
CA ARG A 439 -52.60 28.39 2.00
C ARG A 439 -53.99 27.95 1.54
N GLY A 440 -54.55 26.88 2.18
CA GLY A 440 -55.89 26.42 1.86
C GLY A 440 -56.94 27.51 2.07
N GLU A 441 -56.93 28.20 3.23
CA GLU A 441 -57.78 29.33 3.53
C GLU A 441 -57.67 30.48 2.49
N THR A 442 -56.45 30.78 2.09
CA THR A 442 -56.16 31.82 1.07
C THR A 442 -56.74 31.44 -0.30
N ILE A 443 -56.58 30.19 -0.71
CA ILE A 443 -57.13 29.66 -1.97
C ILE A 443 -58.65 29.68 -1.92
N ALA A 444 -59.26 29.24 -0.84
CA ALA A 444 -60.71 29.26 -0.66
C ALA A 444 -61.29 30.69 -0.70
N LEU A 445 -60.60 31.64 -0.06
CA LEU A 445 -60.98 33.07 -0.09
C LEU A 445 -60.87 33.62 -1.49
N ALA A 446 -59.80 33.33 -2.22
CA ALA A 446 -59.59 33.76 -3.60
C ALA A 446 -60.69 33.18 -4.51
N GLN A 447 -61.02 31.92 -4.38
CA GLN A 447 -62.13 31.28 -5.13
C GLN A 447 -63.48 31.94 -4.81
N LYS A 448 -63.75 32.29 -3.54
CA LYS A 448 -64.96 33.00 -3.15
C LYS A 448 -65.05 34.39 -3.77
N VAL A 449 -63.96 35.13 -3.79
CA VAL A 449 -63.87 36.45 -4.43
C VAL A 449 -64.10 36.32 -5.95
N ILE A 450 -63.46 35.36 -6.61
CA ILE A 450 -63.63 35.09 -8.03
C ILE A 450 -65.07 34.74 -8.37
N ARG A 451 -65.70 33.83 -7.61
CA ARG A 451 -67.14 33.51 -7.78
C ARG A 451 -68.04 34.72 -7.62
N ARG A 452 -67.77 35.58 -6.63
CA ARG A 452 -68.53 36.80 -6.42
C ARG A 452 -68.36 37.79 -7.56
N GLN A 453 -67.12 37.98 -8.06
CA GLN A 453 -66.82 38.80 -9.22
C GLN A 453 -67.51 38.25 -10.46
N MET A 454 -67.54 36.92 -10.64
CA MET A 454 -68.24 36.29 -11.77
C MET A 454 -69.75 36.44 -11.70
N MET A 455 -70.36 36.33 -10.52
CA MET A 455 -71.83 36.63 -10.38
C MET A 455 -72.09 38.07 -10.75
N VAL A 456 -71.32 39.04 -10.32
CA VAL A 456 -71.44 40.44 -10.67
C VAL A 456 -71.21 40.65 -12.17
N ALA A 457 -70.19 39.98 -12.73
CA ALA A 457 -69.93 40.05 -14.19
C ALA A 457 -71.06 39.42 -15.01
N GLN A 458 -71.68 38.30 -14.56
CA GLN A 458 -72.84 37.70 -15.15
C GLN A 458 -74.05 38.57 -15.03
N GLN A 459 -74.28 39.30 -13.91
CA GLN A 459 -75.36 40.31 -13.82
C GLN A 459 -75.14 41.48 -14.74
N ILE A 460 -73.90 41.97 -14.88
CA ILE A 460 -73.54 43.03 -15.83
C ILE A 460 -73.67 42.54 -17.29
N ALA A 461 -73.25 41.32 -17.60
CA ALA A 461 -73.38 40.73 -18.96
C ALA A 461 -74.79 40.37 -19.33
N GLY A 462 -75.65 40.01 -18.38
CA GLY A 462 -77.08 39.90 -18.58
C GLY A 462 -77.75 41.22 -18.94
N LEU A 463 -77.11 42.36 -18.64
CA LEU A 463 -77.46 43.68 -19.02
C LEU A 463 -76.84 44.18 -20.31
N LEU A 464 -75.74 43.60 -20.78
CA LEU A 464 -74.91 44.06 -21.91
C LEU A 464 -74.60 42.98 -22.96
N GLY A 465 -75.17 41.76 -22.90
CA GLY A 465 -75.04 40.68 -23.88
C GLY A 465 -73.73 40.64 -24.66
N GLU A 466 -72.77 39.96 -24.20
CA GLU A 466 -71.67 39.26 -24.87
C GLU A 466 -70.39 39.26 -24.05
N THR A 467 -69.70 38.10 -23.97
CA THR A 467 -68.28 37.86 -23.54
C THR A 467 -68.02 37.23 -22.19
N THR A 468 -68.90 36.37 -21.70
CA THR A 468 -68.65 35.73 -20.35
C THR A 468 -67.95 34.34 -20.35
N ALA A 469 -68.00 33.61 -21.50
CA ALA A 469 -67.45 32.23 -21.54
C ALA A 469 -65.90 32.18 -21.58
N GLU A 470 -65.27 33.11 -22.29
CA GLU A 470 -63.80 33.12 -22.41
C GLU A 470 -63.10 33.55 -21.13
N THR A 471 -63.69 34.50 -20.38
CA THR A 471 -63.10 34.94 -19.08
C THR A 471 -63.22 33.87 -18.00
N GLN A 472 -64.32 33.08 -18.00
CA GLN A 472 -64.51 31.95 -17.09
C GLN A 472 -63.49 30.84 -17.32
N THR A 473 -63.20 30.52 -18.60
CA THR A 473 -62.22 29.47 -18.96
C THR A 473 -60.80 29.89 -18.59
N ALA A 474 -60.44 31.16 -18.76
CA ALA A 474 -59.12 31.70 -18.41
C ALA A 474 -58.90 31.74 -16.89
N LEU A 475 -59.88 32.13 -16.10
CA LEU A 475 -59.80 32.19 -14.64
C LEU A 475 -59.77 30.79 -14.01
N THR A 476 -60.52 29.82 -14.52
CA THR A 476 -60.49 28.44 -14.07
C THR A 476 -59.12 27.80 -14.37
N ARG A 477 -58.51 28.07 -15.52
CA ARG A 477 -57.14 27.66 -15.84
C ARG A 477 -56.11 28.29 -14.91
N LEU A 478 -56.22 29.55 -14.55
CA LEU A 478 -55.33 30.21 -13.61
C LEU A 478 -55.41 29.57 -12.21
N CYS A 479 -56.60 29.26 -11.71
CA CYS A 479 -56.76 28.57 -10.45
C CYS A 479 -56.15 27.15 -10.44
N SER A 480 -56.30 26.39 -11.54
CA SER A 480 -55.71 25.04 -11.66
C SER A 480 -54.20 25.04 -11.83
N MET A 481 -53.56 26.15 -12.21
CA MET A 481 -52.11 26.28 -12.33
C MET A 481 -51.41 26.53 -10.97
N PHE A 482 -52.14 26.96 -9.94
CA PHE A 482 -51.59 27.30 -8.62
C PHE A 482 -51.98 26.33 -7.49
N ALA A 483 -52.78 25.31 -7.76
CA ALA A 483 -53.18 24.30 -6.80
C ALA A 483 -52.69 22.92 -7.21
N THR A 484 -52.04 22.21 -6.31
CA THR A 484 -51.77 20.75 -6.44
C THR A 484 -53.05 19.96 -6.23
N ASP A 485 -53.11 18.71 -6.71
CA ASP A 485 -54.31 17.85 -6.58
C ASP A 485 -54.75 17.66 -5.10
N GLU A 486 -53.82 17.67 -4.13
CA GLU A 486 -54.11 17.62 -2.69
C GLU A 486 -54.73 18.94 -2.19
N GLU A 487 -54.30 20.10 -2.64
CA GLU A 487 -54.83 21.41 -2.24
C GLU A 487 -56.23 21.64 -2.83
N ASN A 488 -56.53 21.09 -4.00
CA ASN A 488 -57.85 21.09 -4.59
C ASN A 488 -58.84 20.23 -3.79
N LEU A 489 -58.38 19.06 -3.31
CA LEU A 489 -59.17 18.18 -2.43
C LEU A 489 -59.45 18.80 -1.04
N LEU A 490 -58.51 19.55 -0.49
CA LEU A 490 -58.64 20.26 0.77
C LEU A 490 -59.62 21.46 0.65
N ALA A 491 -59.53 22.20 -0.45
CA ALA A 491 -60.43 23.29 -0.76
C ALA A 491 -61.89 22.79 -0.95
N GLU A 492 -62.08 21.66 -1.62
CA GLU A 492 -63.39 21.00 -1.77
C GLU A 492 -63.96 20.49 -0.45
N LYS A 493 -63.12 19.95 0.46
CA LYS A 493 -63.55 19.52 1.81
C LYS A 493 -63.98 20.72 2.67
N ILE A 494 -63.29 21.83 2.63
CA ILE A 494 -63.60 23.07 3.34
C ILE A 494 -64.89 23.67 2.82
N GLU A 495 -65.10 23.65 1.50
CA GLU A 495 -66.34 24.17 0.86
C GLU A 495 -67.57 23.36 1.21
N ASN A 496 -67.44 22.01 1.30
CA ASN A 496 -68.51 21.10 1.71
C ASN A 496 -68.81 21.13 3.21
N SER A 497 -67.92 21.73 4.04
CA SER A 497 -68.10 21.89 5.48
C SER A 497 -68.70 23.21 5.91
N MET A 498 -68.87 24.17 4.98
CA MET A 498 -69.56 25.46 5.29
C MET A 498 -71.07 25.26 5.16
N PRO A 499 -71.89 25.53 6.21
CA PRO A 499 -73.31 25.48 6.07
C PRO A 499 -73.84 26.50 5.06
N ASP A 500 -74.73 26.04 4.17
CA ASP A 500 -75.47 26.89 3.24
C ASP A 500 -76.13 28.02 4.04
N GLY A 501 -75.58 29.21 3.89
CA GLY A 501 -76.19 30.42 4.39
C GLY A 501 -77.45 30.72 3.57
N GLY A 502 -78.54 30.11 4.02
CA GLY A 502 -79.85 30.32 3.42
C GLY A 502 -80.25 31.79 3.39
N GLY A 503 -80.77 32.10 2.26
CA GLY A 503 -81.45 33.13 1.69
C GLY A 503 -82.12 34.27 2.46
N GLN A 504 -82.22 35.25 1.94
CA GLN A 504 -83.35 36.11 1.49
C GLN A 504 -82.81 37.31 0.78
#